data_825f0c3238470b0d8d11575ee649a12b
#
_entry.id   825f0c3238470b0d8d11575ee649a12b
#
_cell.length_a   1.000
_cell.length_b   1.000
_cell.length_c   1.000
_cell.angle_alpha   90.00
_cell.angle_beta   90.00
_cell.angle_gamma   90.00
#
_symmetry.space_group_name_H-M   'P 1'
#
loop_
_entity.id
_entity.type
_entity.pdbx_description
1 polymer ?
#
loop_
_entity_poly.entity_id
_entity_poly.type
_entity_poly.pdbx_seq_one_letter_code
_entity_poly.pdbx_strand_id
1 'polypeptide(L)'
;KLWIPQQPYLFKETLKAYLTYPELSDKVSDSKALALLEKVGLGRLEPFLNHTVDWQHRLSGGEQQRLMLARMLLLKPQVLLLDEATSALDETTAEAMTEMLRLELKNSAILLVTHQSVLVRHADQVLQMKDFYVNTRKKRL
;
A
#
# COMPACT_ATOMS: atom_id res chain seq x y z
N LYS A 1 -0.29 -13.55 -0.59
CA LYS A 1 0.72 -12.72 0.10
C LYS A 1 1.09 -11.56 -0.80
N LEU A 2 1.19 -10.37 -0.25
CA LEU A 2 1.60 -9.17 -0.98
C LEU A 2 2.65 -8.41 -0.15
N TRP A 3 3.74 -8.03 -0.79
CA TRP A 3 4.76 -7.16 -0.23
C TRP A 3 4.80 -5.84 -0.99
N ILE A 4 4.84 -4.74 -0.25
CA ILE A 4 4.88 -3.38 -0.77
C ILE A 4 6.14 -2.71 -0.24
N PRO A 5 7.12 -2.44 -1.09
CA PRO A 5 8.34 -1.73 -0.72
C PRO A 5 8.07 -0.24 -0.50
N GLN A 6 9.01 0.45 0.15
CA GLN A 6 8.99 1.89 0.37
C GLN A 6 8.79 2.70 -0.92
N GLN A 7 9.47 2.29 -1.99
CA GLN A 7 9.28 2.86 -3.33
C GLN A 7 8.56 1.84 -4.21
N PRO A 8 7.25 2.02 -4.44
CA PRO A 8 6.50 1.12 -5.28
C PRO A 8 6.94 1.24 -6.75
N TYR A 9 7.11 0.11 -7.41
CA TYR A 9 7.34 0.09 -8.84
C TYR A 9 6.02 0.23 -9.58
N LEU A 10 5.89 1.29 -10.36
CA LEU A 10 4.73 1.55 -11.20
C LEU A 10 5.12 1.33 -12.67
N PHE A 11 4.61 0.26 -13.26
CA PHE A 11 4.88 -0.02 -14.67
C PHE A 11 3.96 0.78 -15.61
N LYS A 12 4.41 0.96 -16.84
CA LYS A 12 3.67 1.63 -17.90
C LYS A 12 2.52 0.74 -18.37
N GLU A 13 1.29 1.07 -18.00
CA GLU A 13 0.09 0.29 -18.33
C GLU A 13 -1.17 1.16 -18.12
N THR A 14 -2.35 0.63 -18.43
CA THR A 14 -3.61 1.26 -18.03
C THR A 14 -3.73 1.26 -16.51
N LEU A 15 -4.42 2.27 -15.96
CA LEU A 15 -4.60 2.34 -14.51
C LEU A 15 -5.38 1.13 -13.98
N LYS A 16 -6.36 0.68 -14.73
CA LYS A 16 -7.16 -0.51 -14.40
C LYS A 16 -6.30 -1.78 -14.37
N ALA A 17 -5.45 -2.00 -15.38
CA ALA A 17 -4.54 -3.14 -15.40
C ALA A 17 -3.55 -3.10 -14.23
N TYR A 18 -3.01 -1.93 -13.90
CA TYR A 18 -2.12 -1.76 -12.75
C TYR A 18 -2.81 -2.15 -11.42
N LEU A 19 -4.04 -1.68 -11.20
CA LEU A 19 -4.80 -1.99 -9.98
C LEU A 19 -5.09 -3.48 -9.83
N THR A 20 -5.34 -4.18 -10.93
CA THR A 20 -5.79 -5.58 -10.92
C THR A 20 -4.64 -6.59 -11.01
N TYR A 21 -3.44 -6.19 -11.44
CA TYR A 21 -2.32 -7.11 -11.60
C TYR A 21 -2.06 -7.94 -10.32
N PRO A 22 -1.81 -9.27 -10.39
CA PRO A 22 -1.65 -10.10 -11.59
C PRO A 22 -2.96 -10.68 -12.19
N GLU A 23 -4.10 -10.26 -11.68
CA GLU A 23 -5.41 -10.65 -12.22
C GLU A 23 -5.67 -9.95 -13.56
N LEU A 24 -6.64 -10.46 -14.32
CA LEU A 24 -7.07 -9.82 -15.55
C LEU A 24 -7.96 -8.62 -15.26
N SER A 25 -7.74 -7.51 -15.96
CA SER A 25 -8.45 -6.25 -15.75
C SER A 25 -9.95 -6.31 -16.04
N ASP A 26 -10.39 -7.21 -16.89
CA ASP A 26 -11.79 -7.45 -17.25
C ASP A 26 -12.63 -8.08 -16.12
N LYS A 27 -11.99 -8.69 -15.12
CA LYS A 27 -12.68 -9.18 -13.91
C LYS A 27 -13.15 -8.08 -12.95
N VAL A 28 -12.73 -6.85 -13.16
CA VAL A 28 -13.07 -5.70 -12.32
C VAL A 28 -13.80 -4.66 -13.16
N SER A 29 -14.98 -4.25 -12.71
CA SER A 29 -15.73 -3.19 -13.38
C SER A 29 -15.05 -1.84 -13.23
N ASP A 30 -15.23 -0.95 -14.22
CA ASP A 30 -14.69 0.41 -14.16
C ASP A 30 -15.24 1.17 -12.95
N SER A 31 -16.52 1.00 -12.64
CA SER A 31 -17.16 1.60 -11.46
C SER A 31 -16.48 1.20 -10.15
N LYS A 32 -16.07 -0.06 -10.01
CA LYS A 32 -15.35 -0.54 -8.82
C LYS A 32 -13.93 0.04 -8.75
N ALA A 33 -13.24 0.11 -9.87
CA ALA A 33 -11.90 0.72 -9.93
C ALA A 33 -11.96 2.22 -9.58
N LEU A 34 -12.93 2.95 -10.15
CA LEU A 34 -13.15 4.37 -9.87
C LEU A 34 -13.50 4.63 -8.40
N ALA A 35 -14.38 3.84 -7.81
CA ALA A 35 -14.71 3.95 -6.39
C ALA A 35 -13.48 3.77 -5.48
N LEU A 36 -12.55 2.89 -5.85
CA LEU A 36 -11.30 2.72 -5.10
C LEU A 36 -10.37 3.93 -5.26
N LEU A 37 -10.28 4.50 -6.47
CA LEU A 37 -9.48 5.70 -6.71
C LEU A 37 -10.03 6.89 -5.92
N GLU A 38 -11.35 7.09 -5.91
CA GLU A 38 -11.99 8.11 -5.07
C GLU A 38 -11.66 7.91 -3.59
N LYS A 39 -11.76 6.67 -3.11
CA LYS A 39 -11.52 6.31 -1.71
C LYS A 39 -10.11 6.66 -1.23
N VAL A 40 -9.12 6.62 -2.11
CA VAL A 40 -7.73 7.00 -1.81
C VAL A 40 -7.37 8.43 -2.25
N GLY A 41 -8.36 9.25 -2.63
CA GLY A 41 -8.16 10.63 -3.07
C GLY A 41 -7.46 10.77 -4.42
N LEU A 42 -7.68 9.82 -5.33
CA LEU A 42 -7.12 9.80 -6.69
C LEU A 42 -8.20 9.85 -7.78
N GLY A 43 -9.43 10.26 -7.47
CA GLY A 43 -10.56 10.33 -8.42
C GLY A 43 -10.25 11.13 -9.68
N ARG A 44 -9.39 12.17 -9.58
CA ARG A 44 -8.90 12.94 -10.74
C ARG A 44 -8.24 12.10 -11.84
N LEU A 45 -7.87 10.85 -11.54
CA LEU A 45 -7.26 9.93 -12.52
C LEU A 45 -8.30 9.16 -13.35
N GLU A 46 -9.60 9.35 -13.10
CA GLU A 46 -10.70 8.72 -13.86
C GLU A 46 -10.50 8.78 -15.38
N PRO A 47 -10.15 9.94 -16.01
CA PRO A 47 -9.99 10.02 -17.47
C PRO A 47 -8.91 9.09 -18.02
N PHE A 48 -8.01 8.60 -17.17
CA PHE A 48 -6.88 7.76 -17.55
C PHE A 48 -7.08 6.29 -17.23
N LEU A 49 -8.26 5.89 -16.73
CA LEU A 49 -8.53 4.53 -16.26
C LEU A 49 -8.12 3.46 -17.28
N ASN A 50 -8.46 3.68 -18.53
CA ASN A 50 -8.22 2.76 -19.64
C ASN A 50 -7.15 3.26 -20.63
N HIS A 51 -6.34 4.25 -20.23
CA HIS A 51 -5.24 4.77 -21.03
C HIS A 51 -3.90 4.28 -20.49
N THR A 52 -3.03 3.81 -21.38
CA THR A 52 -1.65 3.45 -21.01
C THR A 52 -0.84 4.70 -20.70
N VAL A 53 -0.33 4.80 -19.49
CA VAL A 53 0.44 5.94 -18.99
C VAL A 53 1.67 5.44 -18.25
N ASP A 54 2.75 6.20 -18.28
CA ASP A 54 3.92 5.99 -17.42
C ASP A 54 3.64 6.60 -16.04
N TRP A 55 3.10 5.79 -15.15
CA TRP A 55 2.67 6.22 -13.82
C TRP A 55 3.82 6.62 -12.92
N GLN A 56 4.99 6.01 -13.11
CA GLN A 56 6.18 6.31 -12.31
C GLN A 56 6.60 7.78 -12.42
N HIS A 57 6.50 8.35 -13.62
CA HIS A 57 6.89 9.73 -13.89
C HIS A 57 5.72 10.73 -13.79
N ARG A 58 4.49 10.24 -13.77
CA ARG A 58 3.30 11.08 -13.73
C ARG A 58 2.79 11.39 -12.34
N LEU A 59 3.01 10.51 -11.38
CA LEU A 59 2.49 10.63 -10.02
C LEU A 59 3.57 11.08 -9.06
N SER A 60 3.21 11.95 -8.11
CA SER A 60 4.04 12.25 -6.95
C SER A 60 4.22 11.02 -6.06
N GLY A 61 5.24 11.00 -5.20
CA GLY A 61 5.48 9.88 -4.29
C GLY A 61 4.27 9.51 -3.43
N GLY A 62 3.58 10.51 -2.88
CA GLY A 62 2.36 10.29 -2.10
C GLY A 62 1.20 9.74 -2.93
N GLU A 63 1.06 10.15 -4.20
CA GLU A 63 0.06 9.58 -5.10
C GLU A 63 0.38 8.16 -5.51
N GLN A 64 1.66 7.84 -5.72
CA GLN A 64 2.13 6.47 -5.97
C GLN A 64 1.78 5.55 -4.78
N GLN A 65 2.03 6.00 -3.55
CA GLN A 65 1.68 5.26 -2.34
C GLN A 65 0.16 5.09 -2.20
N ARG A 66 -0.64 6.12 -2.44
CA ARG A 66 -2.12 6.01 -2.42
C ARG A 66 -2.65 5.08 -3.51
N LEU A 67 -2.07 5.09 -4.70
CA LEU A 67 -2.44 4.17 -5.77
C LEU A 67 -2.14 2.71 -5.37
N MET A 68 -1.02 2.47 -4.70
CA MET A 68 -0.68 1.18 -4.15
C MET A 68 -1.69 0.73 -3.08
N LEU A 69 -2.15 1.65 -2.21
CA LEU A 69 -3.19 1.35 -1.22
C LEU A 69 -4.51 0.96 -1.89
N ALA A 70 -4.93 1.65 -2.95
CA ALA A 70 -6.12 1.26 -3.73
C ALA A 70 -6.02 -0.18 -4.25
N ARG A 71 -4.83 -0.58 -4.72
CA ARG A 71 -4.57 -1.94 -5.17
C ARG A 71 -4.69 -2.98 -4.04
N MET A 72 -4.19 -2.69 -2.85
CA MET A 72 -4.34 -3.58 -1.68
C MET A 72 -5.81 -3.78 -1.31
N LEU A 73 -6.60 -2.69 -1.31
CA LEU A 73 -8.04 -2.74 -1.06
C LEU A 73 -8.80 -3.57 -2.10
N LEU A 74 -8.31 -3.60 -3.34
CA LEU A 74 -8.87 -4.42 -4.40
C LEU A 74 -8.51 -5.88 -4.25
N LEU A 75 -7.23 -6.19 -4.04
CA LEU A 75 -6.69 -7.56 -4.04
C LEU A 75 -6.98 -8.31 -2.73
N LYS A 76 -7.22 -7.62 -1.63
CA LYS A 76 -7.52 -8.17 -0.30
C LYS A 76 -6.59 -9.35 0.08
N PRO A 77 -5.27 -9.16 0.12
CA PRO A 77 -4.33 -10.24 0.39
C PRO A 77 -4.49 -10.78 1.82
N GLN A 78 -4.33 -12.09 2.02
CA GLN A 78 -4.36 -12.68 3.37
C GLN A 78 -3.19 -12.23 4.26
N VAL A 79 -2.03 -11.92 3.66
CA VAL A 79 -0.85 -11.41 4.35
C VAL A 79 -0.32 -10.22 3.57
N LEU A 80 -0.18 -9.10 4.23
CA LEU A 80 0.29 -7.82 3.69
C LEU A 80 1.52 -7.36 4.47
N LEU A 81 2.63 -7.16 3.77
CA LEU A 81 3.84 -6.58 4.32
C LEU A 81 4.02 -5.18 3.71
N LEU A 82 4.03 -4.17 4.55
CA LEU A 82 4.19 -2.76 4.21
C LEU A 82 5.53 -2.26 4.74
N ASP A 83 6.46 -1.98 3.84
CA ASP A 83 7.78 -1.48 4.20
C ASP A 83 7.85 0.03 3.90
N GLU A 84 7.64 0.83 4.95
CA GLU A 84 7.54 2.30 4.87
C GLU A 84 6.58 2.82 3.77
N ALA A 85 5.52 2.06 3.48
CA ALA A 85 4.61 2.30 2.35
C ALA A 85 3.75 3.58 2.49
N THR A 86 3.88 4.32 3.59
CA THR A 86 3.23 5.60 3.85
C THR A 86 4.22 6.75 4.06
N SER A 87 5.52 6.53 3.85
CA SER A 87 6.58 7.51 4.18
C SER A 87 6.53 8.79 3.35
N ALA A 88 5.91 8.77 2.17
CA ALA A 88 5.70 9.96 1.33
C ALA A 88 4.35 10.66 1.57
N LEU A 89 3.58 10.21 2.56
CA LEU A 89 2.33 10.84 2.99
C LEU A 89 2.57 11.71 4.22
N ASP A 90 1.80 12.79 4.34
CA ASP A 90 1.68 13.51 5.61
C ASP A 90 1.05 12.61 6.68
N GLU A 91 1.28 12.93 7.96
CA GLU A 91 0.82 12.09 9.09
C GLU A 91 -0.69 11.85 9.08
N THR A 92 -1.48 12.88 8.78
CA THR A 92 -2.95 12.78 8.74
C THR A 92 -3.41 11.82 7.65
N THR A 93 -2.83 11.93 6.46
CA THR A 93 -3.14 11.04 5.32
C THR A 93 -2.66 9.62 5.60
N ALA A 94 -1.45 9.45 6.14
CA ALA A 94 -0.90 8.14 6.50
C ALA A 94 -1.77 7.43 7.53
N GLU A 95 -2.23 8.15 8.55
CA GLU A 95 -3.14 7.64 9.57
C GLU A 95 -4.48 7.20 8.98
N ALA A 96 -5.13 8.07 8.21
CA ALA A 96 -6.42 7.76 7.57
C ALA A 96 -6.32 6.54 6.64
N MET A 97 -5.22 6.41 5.87
CA MET A 97 -4.99 5.26 5.00
C MET A 97 -4.73 3.97 5.78
N THR A 98 -3.96 4.04 6.88
CA THR A 98 -3.69 2.88 7.74
C THR A 98 -4.98 2.38 8.41
N GLU A 99 -5.80 3.29 8.94
CA GLU A 99 -7.09 2.94 9.52
C GLU A 99 -8.04 2.34 8.47
N MET A 100 -8.05 2.89 7.26
CA MET A 100 -8.82 2.34 6.14
C MET A 100 -8.40 0.90 5.83
N LEU A 101 -7.10 0.62 5.74
CA LEU A 101 -6.60 -0.75 5.53
C LEU A 101 -7.06 -1.68 6.66
N ARG A 102 -6.93 -1.25 7.90
CA ARG A 102 -7.36 -2.02 9.08
C ARG A 102 -8.85 -2.39 9.03
N LEU A 103 -9.69 -1.43 8.66
CA LEU A 103 -11.15 -1.63 8.58
C LEU A 103 -11.57 -2.51 7.40
N GLU A 104 -10.92 -2.37 6.24
CA GLU A 104 -11.31 -3.07 5.02
C GLU A 104 -10.66 -4.46 4.89
N LEU A 105 -9.51 -4.66 5.51
CA LEU A 105 -8.72 -5.90 5.43
C LEU A 105 -8.76 -6.70 6.74
N LYS A 106 -9.92 -6.77 7.40
CA LYS A 106 -10.12 -7.43 8.71
C LYS A 106 -9.64 -8.89 8.77
N ASN A 107 -9.61 -9.56 7.62
CA ASN A 107 -9.18 -10.96 7.51
C ASN A 107 -7.72 -11.10 7.05
N SER A 108 -6.97 -9.99 7.01
CA SER A 108 -5.57 -9.96 6.58
C SER A 108 -4.65 -9.80 7.80
N ALA A 109 -3.56 -10.54 7.81
CA ALA A 109 -2.43 -10.22 8.69
C ALA A 109 -1.62 -9.11 8.05
N ILE A 110 -1.51 -7.95 8.73
CA ILE A 110 -0.78 -6.78 8.25
C ILE A 110 0.46 -6.59 9.10
N LEU A 111 1.64 -6.64 8.47
CA LEU A 111 2.90 -6.23 9.08
C LEU A 111 3.32 -4.90 8.48
N LEU A 112 3.37 -3.87 9.30
CA LEU A 112 3.77 -2.52 8.93
C LEU A 112 5.14 -2.19 9.54
N VAL A 113 6.12 -1.93 8.69
CA VAL A 113 7.41 -1.34 9.08
C VAL A 113 7.30 0.16 8.87
N THR A 114 7.49 0.95 9.93
CA THR A 114 7.34 2.40 9.87
C THR A 114 8.16 3.10 10.95
N HIS A 115 8.59 4.32 10.68
CA HIS A 115 9.13 5.25 11.66
C HIS A 115 8.11 6.33 12.10
N GLN A 116 6.91 6.32 11.51
CA GLN A 116 5.83 7.25 11.84
C GLN A 116 5.13 6.82 13.13
N SER A 117 5.43 7.48 14.26
CA SER A 117 4.88 7.14 15.57
C SER A 117 3.36 7.22 15.65
N VAL A 118 2.72 8.05 14.82
CA VAL A 118 1.26 8.21 14.74
C VAL A 118 0.57 6.89 14.38
N LEU A 119 1.22 6.02 13.62
CA LEU A 119 0.63 4.75 13.16
C LEU A 119 0.64 3.65 14.23
N VAL A 120 1.47 3.77 15.26
CA VAL A 120 1.59 2.78 16.35
C VAL A 120 0.25 2.54 17.06
N ARG A 121 -0.58 3.57 17.20
CA ARG A 121 -1.90 3.47 17.86
C ARG A 121 -2.90 2.58 17.11
N HIS A 122 -2.67 2.27 15.85
CA HIS A 122 -3.53 1.42 15.02
C HIS A 122 -3.08 -0.04 15.00
N ALA A 123 -1.97 -0.36 15.66
CA ALA A 123 -1.42 -1.71 15.69
C ALA A 123 -1.95 -2.51 16.88
N ASP A 124 -2.27 -3.79 16.68
CA ASP A 124 -2.62 -4.71 17.76
C ASP A 124 -1.37 -5.13 18.56
N GLN A 125 -0.21 -5.14 17.90
CA GLN A 125 1.10 -5.45 18.52
C GLN A 125 2.18 -4.55 17.93
N VAL A 126 3.10 -4.12 18.78
CA VAL A 126 4.24 -3.28 18.39
C VAL A 126 5.55 -3.99 18.75
N LEU A 127 6.41 -4.14 17.74
CA LEU A 127 7.74 -4.71 17.88
C LEU A 127 8.78 -3.63 17.62
N GLN A 128 9.64 -3.34 18.59
CA GLN A 128 10.73 -2.38 18.39
C GLN A 128 11.99 -3.12 17.95
N MET A 129 12.59 -2.68 16.83
CA MET A 129 13.76 -3.36 16.24
C MET A 129 14.96 -3.45 17.21
N LYS A 130 15.09 -2.49 18.12
CA LYS A 130 16.11 -2.54 19.20
C LYS A 130 16.00 -3.77 20.10
N ASP A 131 14.81 -4.33 20.26
CA ASP A 131 14.54 -5.49 21.10
C ASP A 131 15.03 -6.78 20.45
N PHE A 132 15.29 -6.75 19.14
CA PHE A 132 15.79 -7.88 18.34
C PHE A 132 17.31 -7.90 18.15
N TYR A 133 18.06 -6.97 18.72
CA TYR A 133 19.51 -7.10 18.84
C TYR A 133 19.83 -8.23 19.82
N VAL A 134 19.54 -9.45 19.40
CA VAL A 134 20.08 -10.64 20.05
C VAL A 134 21.60 -10.55 19.93
N ASN A 135 22.23 -10.48 21.06
CA ASN A 135 23.66 -10.58 21.25
C ASN A 135 24.17 -11.91 20.64
N THR A 136 24.39 -11.93 19.33
CA THR A 136 25.13 -13.03 18.69
C THR A 136 26.60 -12.89 19.09
N ARG A 137 26.88 -12.96 20.40
CA ARG A 137 28.22 -13.26 20.86
C ARG A 137 28.52 -14.68 20.38
N LYS A 138 29.31 -14.73 19.31
CA LYS A 138 29.96 -15.92 18.81
C LYS A 138 30.40 -16.78 19.98
N LYS A 139 29.83 -17.98 20.12
CA LYS A 139 30.57 -19.07 20.74
C LYS A 139 31.79 -19.30 19.85
N ARG A 140 32.94 -18.80 20.27
CA ARG A 140 34.23 -19.32 19.76
C ARG A 140 34.34 -20.73 20.29
N LEU A 141 34.28 -21.69 19.40
CA LEU A 141 34.81 -23.03 19.59
C LEU A 141 36.32 -22.93 19.62
#